data_90b07f7f81c9776a90b28bb433d6f5c7
#
_entry.id   90b07f7f81c9776a90b28bb433d6f5c7
#
_cell.length_a   1.000
_cell.length_b   1.000
_cell.length_c   1.000
_cell.angle_alpha   90.00
_cell.angle_beta   90.00
_cell.angle_gamma   90.00
#
_symmetry.space_group_name_H-M   'P 1'
#
loop_
_entity.id
_entity.type
_entity.pdbx_description
1 polymer ?
#
loop_
_entity_poly.entity_id
_entity_poly.type
_entity_poly.pdbx_seq_one_letter_code
_entity_poly.pdbx_strand_id
1 'polypeptide(L)'
;MKKKVISALLCMTMVATMVAGCGDKKSSSDSDAPKKGSAKDFDWQNYKGTTINVMFNEHNYSKAVIKKIPEFEKKTGIKVKYSSTPESNYFDKLNTSLSSHSGDTDVYMTGAYQVWEYAPAGYMEPLDDYINNPALTDKDYNYDDFIPGVVGALKWDLTAGHKVGKGSQWALPMGWELNNISYNKKVLKEKGIAVPKTTDDLLKAAKALKGFNGSGTYGIAVRGTREWATIHPGYMSLFATWGAQDFAIEDGKLVCKLDSKEAIDMTDYWVKLIKEGGSTQWANATWYECGKDLGAKKAAMMFDASSNAYFNNYEGASAESGNIAWSTVPLPEGKTDADAKTNLWIWSLAMNKDSKNKEAAWYFIQYFTSPEYMLWSGTEGASPDTPRTSVMNSDEYKGIVGKADNYLESIAALEKNASIYFTPQPYFFECTTKWAETLQDLVTSNKYKSTEQAMKQLKKDLDKIVADIQIDE
;
A
#
# COMPACT_ATOMS: atom_id res chain seq x y z
N MET A 1 -39.18 -16.91 40.55
CA MET A 1 -40.20 -15.83 40.43
C MET A 1 -39.91 -15.04 39.16
N LYS A 2 -40.84 -15.09 38.23
CA LYS A 2 -40.77 -14.44 36.92
C LYS A 2 -41.14 -12.97 37.03
N LYS A 3 -40.39 -12.06 36.39
CA LYS A 3 -40.96 -10.77 35.97
C LYS A 3 -40.60 -10.49 34.52
N LYS A 4 -41.59 -10.58 33.65
CA LYS A 4 -41.64 -10.07 32.26
C LYS A 4 -41.85 -8.56 32.33
N VAL A 5 -41.12 -7.80 31.51
CA VAL A 5 -41.45 -6.42 31.17
C VAL A 5 -41.70 -6.36 29.69
N ILE A 6 -42.93 -6.00 29.38
CA ILE A 6 -43.51 -5.73 28.05
C ILE A 6 -43.25 -4.24 27.78
N SER A 7 -42.64 -3.90 26.64
CA SER A 7 -42.64 -2.52 26.13
C SER A 7 -43.49 -2.44 24.87
N ALA A 8 -44.46 -1.56 24.92
CA ALA A 8 -45.49 -1.35 23.93
C ALA A 8 -45.02 -0.53 22.73
N LEU A 9 -45.43 -0.96 21.53
CA LEU A 9 -45.42 -0.19 20.28
C LEU A 9 -46.41 0.99 20.38
N LEU A 10 -45.96 2.18 20.01
CA LEU A 10 -46.86 3.31 19.73
C LEU A 10 -46.76 3.68 18.25
N CYS A 11 -47.76 3.22 17.47
CA CYS A 11 -48.00 3.75 16.11
C CYS A 11 -48.68 5.11 16.21
N MET A 12 -48.13 6.14 15.59
CA MET A 12 -48.84 7.37 15.25
C MET A 12 -48.92 7.52 13.74
N THR A 13 -50.13 7.31 13.24
CA THR A 13 -50.59 7.69 11.91
C THR A 13 -50.82 9.21 11.89
N MET A 14 -50.23 9.93 10.94
CA MET A 14 -50.63 11.28 10.57
C MET A 14 -51.08 11.33 9.12
N VAL A 15 -52.24 11.86 8.96
CA VAL A 15 -53.08 11.99 7.77
C VAL A 15 -52.46 13.03 6.82
N ALA A 16 -52.48 12.71 5.54
CA ALA A 16 -52.10 13.57 4.43
C ALA A 16 -53.17 14.67 4.21
N THR A 17 -52.73 15.90 4.06
CA THR A 17 -53.48 16.96 3.36
C THR A 17 -52.71 17.38 2.11
N MET A 18 -53.28 17.04 0.95
CA MET A 18 -52.83 17.56 -0.35
C MET A 18 -53.23 19.03 -0.48
N VAL A 19 -52.25 19.88 -0.77
CA VAL A 19 -52.52 21.17 -1.42
C VAL A 19 -51.65 21.16 -2.70
N ALA A 20 -52.35 21.18 -3.84
CA ALA A 20 -51.74 21.33 -5.16
C ALA A 20 -51.23 22.76 -5.33
N GLY A 21 -49.92 22.88 -5.53
CA GLY A 21 -49.27 24.10 -5.96
C GLY A 21 -48.33 23.76 -7.11
N CYS A 22 -48.70 24.05 -8.33
CA CYS A 22 -47.80 24.05 -9.48
C CYS A 22 -46.71 25.09 -9.26
N GLY A 23 -45.47 24.63 -9.12
CA GLY A 23 -44.28 25.44 -9.16
C GLY A 23 -43.18 24.57 -9.74
N ASP A 24 -42.70 24.89 -10.93
CA ASP A 24 -41.56 24.28 -11.57
C ASP A 24 -40.35 24.32 -10.61
N LYS A 25 -40.07 23.22 -9.93
CA LYS A 25 -38.77 22.99 -9.29
C LYS A 25 -37.85 22.40 -10.36
N LYS A 26 -37.04 23.25 -10.98
CA LYS A 26 -35.76 22.81 -11.54
C LYS A 26 -35.06 21.96 -10.48
N SER A 27 -34.88 20.68 -10.74
CA SER A 27 -33.97 19.87 -10.02
C SER A 27 -32.54 20.40 -10.29
N SER A 28 -32.04 21.21 -9.36
CA SER A 28 -30.62 21.50 -9.30
C SER A 28 -29.92 20.23 -8.81
N SER A 29 -29.53 19.36 -9.72
CA SER A 29 -28.39 18.50 -9.48
C SER A 29 -27.17 19.43 -9.54
N ASP A 30 -26.86 20.10 -8.42
CA ASP A 30 -25.52 20.66 -8.23
C ASP A 30 -24.58 19.45 -8.23
N SER A 31 -23.90 19.26 -9.37
CA SER A 31 -22.76 18.34 -9.43
C SER A 31 -21.68 18.94 -8.53
N ASP A 32 -21.20 18.17 -7.54
CA ASP A 32 -20.07 18.52 -6.65
C ASP A 32 -18.74 18.69 -7.41
N ALA A 33 -18.75 18.55 -8.74
CA ALA A 33 -17.60 18.71 -9.59
C ALA A 33 -17.11 20.18 -9.61
N PRO A 34 -15.79 20.42 -9.57
CA PRO A 34 -15.23 21.76 -9.60
C PRO A 34 -15.57 22.48 -10.93
N LYS A 35 -15.80 23.80 -10.86
CA LYS A 35 -16.10 24.59 -12.05
C LYS A 35 -14.94 24.54 -13.04
N LYS A 36 -15.22 24.18 -14.29
CA LYS A 36 -14.22 24.20 -15.37
C LYS A 36 -13.77 25.64 -15.63
N GLY A 37 -12.47 25.84 -15.74
CA GLY A 37 -11.84 27.11 -16.04
C GLY A 37 -10.70 26.98 -17.05
N SER A 38 -9.93 28.02 -17.25
CA SER A 38 -8.78 28.06 -18.16
C SER A 38 -7.46 28.12 -17.40
N ALA A 39 -6.33 27.76 -18.03
CA ALA A 39 -5.01 27.83 -17.42
C ALA A 39 -4.61 29.27 -16.98
N LYS A 40 -5.26 30.30 -17.50
CA LYS A 40 -5.05 31.70 -17.06
C LYS A 40 -5.66 31.98 -15.69
N ASP A 41 -6.60 31.14 -15.26
CA ASP A 41 -7.27 31.28 -13.97
C ASP A 41 -6.49 30.59 -12.84
N PHE A 42 -5.49 29.78 -13.16
CA PHE A 42 -4.64 29.13 -12.18
C PHE A 42 -3.65 30.13 -11.54
N ASP A 43 -3.70 30.22 -10.23
CA ASP A 43 -2.69 30.87 -9.38
C ASP A 43 -2.55 30.07 -8.09
N TRP A 44 -1.34 29.78 -7.69
CA TRP A 44 -1.06 29.10 -6.42
C TRP A 44 -1.67 29.80 -5.20
N GLN A 45 -2.01 31.08 -5.29
CA GLN A 45 -2.61 31.88 -4.21
C GLN A 45 -4.14 31.98 -4.27
N ASN A 46 -4.83 31.31 -5.22
CA ASN A 46 -6.27 31.38 -5.34
C ASN A 46 -7.04 31.00 -4.06
N TYR A 47 -6.46 30.15 -3.23
CA TYR A 47 -7.05 29.67 -1.97
C TYR A 47 -6.31 30.17 -0.72
N LYS A 48 -5.59 31.28 -0.85
CA LYS A 48 -4.86 31.92 0.27
C LYS A 48 -5.79 32.22 1.44
N GLY A 49 -5.34 31.86 2.65
CA GLY A 49 -6.10 32.03 3.89
C GLY A 49 -6.96 30.82 4.27
N THR A 50 -7.19 29.87 3.35
CA THR A 50 -7.85 28.60 3.68
C THR A 50 -6.96 27.77 4.60
N THR A 51 -7.58 27.04 5.52
CA THR A 51 -6.89 26.04 6.35
C THR A 51 -7.38 24.66 5.97
N ILE A 52 -6.47 23.74 5.68
CA ILE A 52 -6.77 22.32 5.45
C ILE A 52 -6.22 21.46 6.57
N ASN A 53 -6.88 20.34 6.83
CA ASN A 53 -6.47 19.33 7.81
C ASN A 53 -6.00 18.07 7.09
N VAL A 54 -4.79 17.59 7.44
CA VAL A 54 -4.16 16.44 6.79
C VAL A 54 -3.85 15.36 7.81
N MET A 55 -4.20 14.10 7.49
CA MET A 55 -3.85 12.94 8.31
C MET A 55 -2.73 12.13 7.67
N PHE A 56 -1.67 11.88 8.43
CA PHE A 56 -0.51 11.10 8.01
C PHE A 56 -0.32 9.84 8.86
N ASN A 57 0.05 8.75 8.19
CA ASN A 57 0.77 7.65 8.81
C ASN A 57 2.22 8.08 9.11
N GLU A 58 2.79 7.67 10.23
CA GLU A 58 4.23 7.86 10.53
C GLU A 58 5.07 7.01 9.58
N HIS A 59 5.59 7.65 8.55
CA HIS A 59 6.42 7.02 7.52
C HIS A 59 7.48 8.01 7.01
N ASN A 60 8.53 7.53 6.35
CA ASN A 60 9.54 8.43 5.80
C ASN A 60 8.95 9.36 4.73
N TYR A 61 8.02 8.88 3.92
CA TYR A 61 7.32 9.73 2.94
C TYR A 61 6.54 10.86 3.61
N SER A 62 5.78 10.60 4.67
CA SER A 62 5.06 11.65 5.39
C SER A 62 5.99 12.62 6.11
N LYS A 63 7.10 12.16 6.65
CA LYS A 63 8.13 13.03 7.25
C LYS A 63 8.71 13.99 6.22
N ALA A 64 8.96 13.54 4.98
CA ALA A 64 9.40 14.39 3.88
C ALA A 64 8.35 15.45 3.52
N VAL A 65 7.06 15.07 3.41
CA VAL A 65 5.97 16.04 3.21
C VAL A 65 5.93 17.07 4.32
N ILE A 66 5.91 16.63 5.58
CA ILE A 66 5.83 17.51 6.77
C ILE A 66 6.98 18.52 6.78
N LYS A 67 8.20 18.11 6.42
CA LYS A 67 9.37 18.99 6.32
C LYS A 67 9.17 20.12 5.30
N LYS A 68 8.38 19.90 4.25
CA LYS A 68 8.12 20.85 3.16
C LYS A 68 6.80 21.63 3.29
N ILE A 69 5.96 21.35 4.28
CA ILE A 69 4.74 22.13 4.54
C ILE A 69 5.01 23.65 4.63
N PRO A 70 6.05 24.14 5.32
CA PRO A 70 6.31 25.58 5.38
C PRO A 70 6.56 26.23 4.00
N GLU A 71 7.18 25.51 3.06
CA GLU A 71 7.39 25.99 1.69
C GLU A 71 6.08 26.05 0.91
N PHE A 72 5.24 25.01 1.04
CA PHE A 72 3.88 25.00 0.49
C PHE A 72 3.04 26.18 1.02
N GLU A 73 3.00 26.38 2.34
CA GLU A 73 2.27 27.49 2.95
C GLU A 73 2.76 28.87 2.47
N LYS A 74 4.07 29.01 2.30
CA LYS A 74 4.67 30.25 1.76
C LYS A 74 4.27 30.48 0.31
N LYS A 75 4.26 29.44 -0.52
CA LYS A 75 3.91 29.52 -1.95
C LYS A 75 2.42 29.82 -2.15
N THR A 76 1.54 29.15 -1.38
CA THR A 76 0.11 29.17 -1.63
C THR A 76 -0.69 30.09 -0.70
N GLY A 77 -0.16 30.39 0.48
CA GLY A 77 -0.91 31.04 1.56
C GLY A 77 -1.98 30.15 2.21
N ILE A 78 -2.12 28.89 1.78
CA ILE A 78 -2.97 27.89 2.44
C ILE A 78 -2.28 27.46 3.73
N LYS A 79 -3.03 27.32 4.82
CA LYS A 79 -2.52 26.81 6.10
C LYS A 79 -2.78 25.32 6.23
N VAL A 80 -1.80 24.59 6.77
CA VAL A 80 -1.89 23.14 6.94
C VAL A 80 -1.84 22.78 8.41
N LYS A 81 -2.91 22.19 8.91
CA LYS A 81 -2.92 21.47 10.18
C LYS A 81 -2.78 20.00 9.88
N TYR A 82 -1.92 19.29 10.60
CA TYR A 82 -1.75 17.88 10.38
C TYR A 82 -1.67 17.07 11.67
N SER A 83 -1.99 15.79 11.57
CA SER A 83 -1.68 14.78 12.57
C SER A 83 -0.82 13.69 11.95
N SER A 84 0.12 13.15 12.72
CA SER A 84 0.93 11.98 12.34
C SER A 84 0.73 10.90 13.40
N THR A 85 0.39 9.69 12.97
CA THR A 85 -0.01 8.58 13.86
C THR A 85 0.77 7.32 13.45
N PRO A 86 1.32 6.54 14.41
CA PRO A 86 1.93 5.24 14.11
C PRO A 86 0.98 4.32 13.35
N GLU A 87 1.52 3.53 12.42
CA GLU A 87 0.75 2.67 11.51
C GLU A 87 -0.22 1.73 12.23
N SER A 88 0.20 1.19 13.39
CA SER A 88 -0.63 0.31 14.23
C SER A 88 -1.99 0.91 14.66
N ASN A 89 -2.13 2.23 14.61
CA ASN A 89 -3.36 2.94 15.02
C ASN A 89 -3.86 3.88 13.92
N TYR A 90 -3.09 4.05 12.84
CA TYR A 90 -3.39 5.06 11.81
C TYR A 90 -4.68 4.76 11.06
N PHE A 91 -4.81 3.55 10.53
CA PHE A 91 -5.95 3.19 9.69
C PHE A 91 -7.26 3.13 10.48
N ASP A 92 -7.24 2.68 11.73
CA ASP A 92 -8.44 2.71 12.60
C ASP A 92 -8.89 4.14 12.88
N LYS A 93 -7.93 5.04 13.14
CA LYS A 93 -8.21 6.45 13.37
C LYS A 93 -8.71 7.15 12.10
N LEU A 94 -8.14 6.82 10.95
CA LEU A 94 -8.57 7.31 9.65
C LEU A 94 -9.99 6.84 9.34
N ASN A 95 -10.28 5.55 9.49
CA ASN A 95 -11.61 4.98 9.32
C ASN A 95 -12.65 5.68 10.20
N THR A 96 -12.33 5.93 11.47
CA THR A 96 -13.21 6.66 12.40
C THR A 96 -13.48 8.08 11.90
N SER A 97 -12.46 8.79 11.40
CA SER A 97 -12.61 10.14 10.86
C SER A 97 -13.48 10.16 9.61
N LEU A 98 -13.22 9.26 8.65
CA LEU A 98 -13.95 9.22 7.37
C LEU A 98 -15.40 8.77 7.54
N SER A 99 -15.65 7.74 8.36
CA SER A 99 -17.01 7.22 8.60
C SER A 99 -17.91 8.18 9.38
N SER A 100 -17.33 9.19 10.02
CA SER A 100 -18.12 10.26 10.68
C SER A 100 -18.80 11.23 9.69
N HIS A 101 -18.36 11.26 8.43
CA HIS A 101 -18.81 12.20 7.38
C HIS A 101 -18.77 13.68 7.82
N SER A 102 -17.91 14.04 8.77
CA SER A 102 -17.81 15.41 9.30
C SER A 102 -17.14 16.38 8.32
N GLY A 103 -16.29 15.87 7.44
CA GLY A 103 -15.45 16.69 6.56
C GLY A 103 -14.30 17.40 7.30
N ASP A 104 -13.96 16.96 8.53
CA ASP A 104 -12.90 17.57 9.34
C ASP A 104 -11.50 17.23 8.83
N THR A 105 -11.35 16.15 8.07
CA THR A 105 -10.12 15.79 7.36
C THR A 105 -10.29 16.12 5.88
N ASP A 106 -9.38 16.91 5.30
CA ASP A 106 -9.43 17.28 3.87
C ASP A 106 -8.60 16.33 3.01
N VAL A 107 -7.37 16.03 3.45
CA VAL A 107 -6.43 15.13 2.76
C VAL A 107 -5.94 14.06 3.73
N TYR A 108 -5.71 12.87 3.23
CA TYR A 108 -5.12 11.81 4.03
C TYR A 108 -4.16 10.94 3.23
N MET A 109 -3.14 10.44 3.94
CA MET A 109 -2.22 9.44 3.40
C MET A 109 -2.91 8.08 3.36
N THR A 110 -2.80 7.35 2.27
CA THR A 110 -3.45 6.04 2.12
C THR A 110 -2.62 5.13 1.22
N GLY A 111 -3.04 3.88 1.09
CA GLY A 111 -2.45 2.90 0.19
C GLY A 111 -3.40 2.49 -0.93
N ALA A 112 -2.88 1.75 -1.90
CA ALA A 112 -3.67 1.32 -3.05
C ALA A 112 -4.83 0.38 -2.67
N TYR A 113 -4.65 -0.48 -1.66
CA TYR A 113 -5.69 -1.44 -1.27
C TYR A 113 -6.85 -0.77 -0.53
N GLN A 114 -6.62 0.34 0.16
CA GLN A 114 -7.68 1.13 0.79
C GLN A 114 -8.67 1.72 -0.22
N VAL A 115 -8.24 1.92 -1.47
CA VAL A 115 -9.14 2.36 -2.55
C VAL A 115 -10.33 1.40 -2.68
N TRP A 116 -10.12 0.10 -2.52
CA TRP A 116 -11.16 -0.92 -2.72
C TRP A 116 -12.21 -0.95 -1.60
N GLU A 117 -11.89 -0.41 -0.45
CA GLU A 117 -12.80 -0.27 0.68
C GLU A 117 -13.37 1.15 0.76
N TYR A 118 -12.49 2.18 0.67
CA TYR A 118 -12.86 3.55 0.92
C TYR A 118 -13.64 4.21 -0.23
N ALA A 119 -13.33 3.86 -1.48
CA ALA A 119 -14.05 4.45 -2.61
C ALA A 119 -15.51 3.94 -2.70
N PRO A 120 -15.82 2.62 -2.59
CA PRO A 120 -17.20 2.16 -2.50
C PRO A 120 -17.95 2.67 -1.28
N ALA A 121 -17.26 2.89 -0.15
CA ALA A 121 -17.85 3.46 1.06
C ALA A 121 -18.16 4.96 0.95
N GLY A 122 -17.76 5.61 -0.15
CA GLY A 122 -18.00 7.04 -0.37
C GLY A 122 -17.08 7.97 0.43
N TYR A 123 -15.89 7.48 0.84
CA TYR A 123 -14.91 8.27 1.60
C TYR A 123 -13.92 9.03 0.73
N MET A 124 -13.80 8.66 -0.55
CA MET A 124 -12.84 9.24 -1.48
C MET A 124 -13.50 10.13 -2.52
N GLU A 125 -12.92 11.29 -2.77
CA GLU A 125 -13.27 12.15 -3.90
C GLU A 125 -12.51 11.68 -5.14
N PRO A 126 -13.18 11.42 -6.30
CA PRO A 126 -12.47 11.14 -7.54
C PRO A 126 -11.72 12.39 -8.01
N LEU A 127 -10.47 12.21 -8.45
CA LEU A 127 -9.56 13.32 -8.75
C LEU A 127 -9.55 13.74 -10.23
N ASP A 128 -10.27 13.01 -11.10
CA ASP A 128 -10.24 13.22 -12.56
C ASP A 128 -10.62 14.65 -12.97
N ASP A 129 -11.65 15.22 -12.36
CA ASP A 129 -12.11 16.58 -12.67
C ASP A 129 -11.12 17.67 -12.20
N TYR A 130 -10.32 17.40 -11.18
CA TYR A 130 -9.26 18.30 -10.71
C TYR A 130 -8.04 18.19 -11.62
N ILE A 131 -7.58 16.98 -11.93
CA ILE A 131 -6.43 16.70 -12.81
C ILE A 131 -6.64 17.36 -14.17
N ASN A 132 -7.85 17.22 -14.73
CA ASN A 132 -8.19 17.70 -16.07
C ASN A 132 -8.67 19.16 -16.11
N ASN A 133 -8.63 19.88 -14.99
CA ASN A 133 -9.06 21.28 -14.91
C ASN A 133 -7.87 22.24 -14.93
N PRO A 134 -7.58 22.90 -16.04
CA PRO A 134 -6.42 23.80 -16.16
C PRO A 134 -6.52 25.06 -15.30
N ALA A 135 -7.69 25.36 -14.70
CA ALA A 135 -7.80 26.43 -13.71
C ALA A 135 -7.39 25.99 -12.29
N LEU A 136 -7.29 24.69 -12.04
CA LEU A 136 -6.94 24.11 -10.75
C LEU A 136 -5.58 23.41 -10.77
N THR A 137 -5.12 22.99 -11.93
CA THR A 137 -3.88 22.22 -12.09
C THR A 137 -2.81 23.05 -12.78
N ASP A 138 -1.64 23.14 -12.16
CA ASP A 138 -0.47 23.82 -12.72
C ASP A 138 -0.11 23.16 -14.07
N LYS A 139 0.18 24.00 -15.07
CA LYS A 139 0.58 23.54 -16.42
C LYS A 139 1.84 22.66 -16.40
N ASP A 140 2.70 22.83 -15.39
CA ASP A 140 3.95 22.11 -15.23
C ASP A 140 3.79 20.85 -14.33
N TYR A 141 2.56 20.56 -13.86
CA TYR A 141 2.28 19.37 -13.03
C TYR A 141 2.55 18.05 -13.76
N ASN A 142 2.29 18.01 -15.07
CA ASN A 142 2.57 16.89 -15.97
C ASN A 142 2.10 15.53 -15.39
N TYR A 143 0.77 15.32 -15.39
CA TYR A 143 0.20 14.06 -14.89
C TYR A 143 0.73 12.82 -15.62
N ASP A 144 1.01 12.92 -16.93
CA ASP A 144 1.49 11.81 -17.76
C ASP A 144 2.94 11.38 -17.44
N ASP A 145 3.65 12.14 -16.62
CA ASP A 145 4.99 11.80 -16.12
C ASP A 145 4.96 10.73 -15.02
N PHE A 146 3.80 10.43 -14.45
CA PHE A 146 3.71 9.31 -13.50
C PHE A 146 4.00 7.98 -14.22
N ILE A 147 4.68 7.06 -13.50
CA ILE A 147 4.87 5.68 -13.96
C ILE A 147 3.48 5.05 -14.14
N PRO A 148 3.10 4.61 -15.37
CA PRO A 148 1.73 4.20 -15.66
C PRO A 148 1.20 3.08 -14.76
N GLY A 149 2.04 2.07 -14.45
CA GLY A 149 1.67 0.97 -13.55
C GLY A 149 1.42 1.42 -12.12
N VAL A 150 2.15 2.46 -11.66
CA VAL A 150 2.03 2.98 -10.29
C VAL A 150 0.79 3.86 -10.14
N VAL A 151 0.60 4.85 -11.02
CA VAL A 151 -0.59 5.72 -10.94
C VAL A 151 -1.86 4.96 -11.30
N GLY A 152 -1.77 4.01 -12.25
CA GLY A 152 -2.88 3.15 -12.64
C GLY A 152 -3.35 2.23 -11.51
N ALA A 153 -2.47 1.80 -10.60
CA ALA A 153 -2.85 1.00 -9.44
C ALA A 153 -3.79 1.73 -8.45
N LEU A 154 -3.92 3.05 -8.58
CA LEU A 154 -4.85 3.90 -7.81
C LEU A 154 -6.11 4.27 -8.60
N LYS A 155 -6.31 3.64 -9.78
CA LYS A 155 -7.54 3.70 -10.58
C LYS A 155 -8.34 2.44 -10.43
N TRP A 156 -9.64 2.58 -10.16
CA TRP A 156 -10.54 1.45 -10.09
C TRP A 156 -11.98 1.85 -10.42
N ASP A 157 -12.70 0.95 -11.06
CA ASP A 157 -14.08 1.16 -11.53
C ASP A 157 -15.15 0.73 -10.51
N LEU A 158 -14.74 0.44 -9.27
CA LEU A 158 -15.57 -0.01 -8.15
C LEU A 158 -16.19 -1.40 -8.33
N THR A 159 -15.80 -2.16 -9.35
CA THR A 159 -16.31 -3.50 -9.56
C THR A 159 -15.36 -4.54 -8.96
N ALA A 160 -15.83 -5.30 -7.99
CA ALA A 160 -15.05 -6.35 -7.35
C ALA A 160 -14.54 -7.36 -8.40
N GLY A 161 -13.29 -7.79 -8.27
CA GLY A 161 -12.65 -8.68 -9.23
C GLY A 161 -12.04 -8.00 -10.45
N HIS A 162 -12.45 -6.79 -10.80
CA HIS A 162 -11.84 -6.04 -11.89
C HIS A 162 -10.44 -5.55 -11.49
N LYS A 163 -9.51 -5.70 -12.42
CA LYS A 163 -8.13 -5.22 -12.23
C LYS A 163 -8.10 -3.70 -12.13
N VAL A 164 -7.18 -3.18 -11.31
CA VAL A 164 -6.85 -1.76 -11.26
C VAL A 164 -6.39 -1.23 -12.64
N GLY A 165 -6.38 0.09 -12.81
CA GLY A 165 -5.96 0.77 -14.05
C GLY A 165 -7.10 1.31 -14.88
N LYS A 166 -8.35 1.05 -14.52
CA LYS A 166 -9.56 1.58 -15.17
C LYS A 166 -10.46 2.29 -14.16
N GLY A 167 -11.39 3.08 -14.64
CA GLY A 167 -12.28 3.88 -13.79
C GLY A 167 -11.64 5.17 -13.31
N SER A 168 -12.13 5.73 -12.20
CA SER A 168 -11.69 7.00 -11.65
C SER A 168 -10.33 6.91 -10.97
N GLN A 169 -9.60 8.04 -10.96
CA GLN A 169 -8.38 8.23 -10.18
C GLN A 169 -8.76 8.60 -8.75
N TRP A 170 -8.54 7.70 -7.79
CA TRP A 170 -8.96 7.88 -6.40
C TRP A 170 -7.92 8.53 -5.49
N ALA A 171 -6.65 8.40 -5.83
CA ALA A 171 -5.53 8.99 -5.11
C ALA A 171 -4.35 9.21 -6.04
N LEU A 172 -3.35 10.02 -5.61
CA LEU A 172 -2.11 10.20 -6.37
C LEU A 172 -0.90 9.68 -5.58
N PRO A 173 0.03 8.97 -6.25
CA PRO A 173 1.15 8.34 -5.57
C PRO A 173 2.15 9.39 -5.08
N MET A 174 2.58 9.25 -3.83
CA MET A 174 3.68 10.01 -3.23
C MET A 174 4.96 9.17 -3.08
N GLY A 175 4.83 7.87 -3.24
CA GLY A 175 5.92 6.89 -3.26
C GLY A 175 5.37 5.51 -3.58
N TRP A 176 6.21 4.63 -4.06
CA TRP A 176 5.83 3.25 -4.37
C TRP A 176 6.90 2.28 -3.87
N GLU A 177 6.53 1.05 -3.65
CA GLU A 177 7.40 0.02 -3.11
C GLU A 177 7.21 -1.25 -3.91
N LEU A 178 8.29 -1.76 -4.48
CA LEU A 178 8.35 -3.15 -4.92
C LEU A 178 9.02 -4.00 -3.85
N ASN A 179 8.76 -5.30 -3.88
CA ASN A 179 9.28 -6.23 -2.89
C ASN A 179 10.35 -7.12 -3.50
N ASN A 180 11.51 -7.16 -2.86
CA ASN A 180 12.67 -7.92 -3.33
C ASN A 180 13.51 -8.43 -2.15
N ILE A 181 14.59 -9.12 -2.46
CA ILE A 181 15.59 -9.48 -1.46
C ILE A 181 16.57 -8.32 -1.26
N SER A 182 16.70 -7.87 -0.02
CA SER A 182 17.82 -7.06 0.43
C SER A 182 18.70 -7.88 1.39
N TYR A 183 20.00 -7.62 1.37
CA TYR A 183 20.96 -8.44 2.12
C TYR A 183 22.16 -7.63 2.60
N ASN A 184 22.75 -8.07 3.70
CA ASN A 184 24.03 -7.54 4.18
C ASN A 184 25.17 -8.18 3.37
N LYS A 185 25.74 -7.42 2.42
CA LYS A 185 26.80 -7.88 1.51
C LYS A 185 28.06 -8.34 2.25
N LYS A 186 28.38 -7.71 3.38
CA LYS A 186 29.53 -8.06 4.21
C LYS A 186 29.33 -9.40 4.89
N VAL A 187 28.14 -9.65 5.45
CA VAL A 187 27.81 -10.94 6.08
C VAL A 187 27.86 -12.07 5.06
N LEU A 188 27.22 -11.92 3.90
CA LEU A 188 27.22 -12.96 2.88
C LEU A 188 28.65 -13.28 2.42
N LYS A 189 29.47 -12.26 2.18
CA LYS A 189 30.90 -12.42 1.80
C LYS A 189 31.70 -13.12 2.89
N GLU A 190 31.58 -12.71 4.16
CA GLU A 190 32.32 -13.31 5.29
C GLU A 190 31.94 -14.78 5.51
N LYS A 191 30.70 -15.16 5.21
CA LYS A 191 30.21 -16.54 5.34
C LYS A 191 30.37 -17.36 4.05
N GLY A 192 30.87 -16.78 2.97
CA GLY A 192 31.05 -17.48 1.68
C GLY A 192 29.71 -17.87 1.02
N ILE A 193 28.65 -17.13 1.27
CA ILE A 193 27.32 -17.39 0.74
C ILE A 193 27.06 -16.49 -0.47
N ALA A 194 26.69 -17.10 -1.59
CA ALA A 194 26.28 -16.39 -2.79
C ALA A 194 24.91 -15.71 -2.58
N VAL A 195 24.65 -14.60 -3.28
CA VAL A 195 23.35 -13.95 -3.29
C VAL A 195 22.32 -14.92 -3.88
N PRO A 196 21.24 -15.24 -3.13
CA PRO A 196 20.23 -16.18 -3.59
C PRO A 196 19.53 -15.72 -4.86
N LYS A 197 19.42 -16.59 -5.87
CA LYS A 197 18.67 -16.36 -7.11
C LYS A 197 17.45 -17.26 -7.23
N THR A 198 17.47 -18.41 -6.58
CA THR A 198 16.37 -19.35 -6.54
C THR A 198 15.79 -19.47 -5.14
N THR A 199 14.57 -19.98 -5.04
CA THR A 199 13.94 -20.28 -3.75
C THR A 199 14.74 -21.30 -2.93
N ASP A 200 15.36 -22.26 -3.60
CA ASP A 200 16.24 -23.24 -2.96
C ASP A 200 17.50 -22.59 -2.39
N ASP A 201 18.13 -21.68 -3.15
CA ASP A 201 19.28 -20.92 -2.67
C ASP A 201 18.90 -20.06 -1.47
N LEU A 202 17.72 -19.40 -1.51
CA LEU A 202 17.26 -18.57 -0.40
C LEU A 202 17.06 -19.40 0.87
N LEU A 203 16.41 -20.56 0.77
CA LEU A 203 16.19 -21.44 1.91
C LEU A 203 17.52 -21.94 2.49
N LYS A 204 18.45 -22.39 1.63
CA LYS A 204 19.79 -22.84 2.04
C LYS A 204 20.58 -21.73 2.72
N ALA A 205 20.58 -20.52 2.13
CA ALA A 205 21.27 -19.36 2.67
C ALA A 205 20.66 -18.94 4.02
N ALA A 206 19.34 -18.83 4.11
CA ALA A 206 18.65 -18.45 5.33
C ALA A 206 18.93 -19.41 6.49
N LYS A 207 18.90 -20.71 6.21
CA LYS A 207 19.24 -21.75 7.18
C LYS A 207 20.71 -21.69 7.63
N ALA A 208 21.65 -21.56 6.69
CA ALA A 208 23.08 -21.49 6.98
C ALA A 208 23.47 -20.22 7.77
N LEU A 209 22.70 -19.15 7.61
CA LEU A 209 22.92 -17.88 8.30
C LEU A 209 22.19 -17.77 9.65
N LYS A 210 21.49 -18.79 10.11
CA LYS A 210 20.89 -18.79 11.45
C LYS A 210 22.00 -18.83 12.50
N GLY A 211 22.05 -17.81 13.37
CA GLY A 211 23.12 -17.67 14.37
C GLY A 211 24.44 -17.13 13.82
N PHE A 212 24.49 -16.54 12.63
CA PHE A 212 25.70 -16.11 11.92
C PHE A 212 26.61 -15.15 12.71
N ASN A 213 26.04 -14.37 13.62
CA ASN A 213 26.73 -13.40 14.46
C ASN A 213 26.41 -13.64 15.96
N GLY A 214 26.16 -14.88 16.36
CA GLY A 214 25.82 -15.26 17.72
C GLY A 214 24.32 -15.45 17.97
N SER A 215 23.96 -15.72 19.21
CA SER A 215 22.57 -15.98 19.61
C SER A 215 21.65 -14.81 19.25
N GLY A 216 20.46 -15.12 18.73
CA GLY A 216 19.45 -14.14 18.36
C GLY A 216 19.61 -13.56 16.94
N THR A 217 20.69 -13.94 16.21
CA THR A 217 20.82 -13.57 14.79
C THR A 217 20.25 -14.66 13.88
N TYR A 218 19.75 -14.27 12.71
CA TYR A 218 19.02 -15.18 11.83
C TYR A 218 19.19 -14.83 10.35
N GLY A 219 18.85 -15.79 9.49
CA GLY A 219 19.15 -15.69 8.07
C GLY A 219 18.27 -14.72 7.31
N ILE A 220 16.97 -14.67 7.59
CA ILE A 220 16.03 -13.86 6.82
C ILE A 220 14.95 -13.22 7.70
N ALA A 221 14.74 -11.92 7.50
CA ALA A 221 13.62 -11.15 8.05
C ALA A 221 12.47 -11.11 7.04
N VAL A 222 11.27 -11.48 7.50
CA VAL A 222 9.99 -11.34 6.82
C VAL A 222 8.92 -10.99 7.85
N ARG A 223 7.84 -10.33 7.44
CA ARG A 223 6.75 -9.95 8.35
C ARG A 223 6.00 -11.17 8.88
N GLY A 224 5.45 -11.06 10.09
CA GLY A 224 4.86 -12.20 10.80
C GLY A 224 3.67 -11.90 11.70
N THR A 225 3.23 -10.65 11.85
CA THR A 225 2.06 -10.27 12.64
C THR A 225 0.75 -10.85 12.05
N ARG A 226 -0.33 -10.85 12.84
CA ARG A 226 -1.67 -11.28 12.39
C ARG A 226 -2.43 -10.18 11.65
N GLU A 227 -1.73 -9.34 10.94
CA GLU A 227 -2.28 -8.20 10.22
C GLU A 227 -2.16 -8.42 8.71
N TRP A 228 -3.06 -7.81 7.94
CA TRP A 228 -3.06 -7.81 6.48
C TRP A 228 -1.68 -7.48 5.88
N ALA A 229 -0.96 -6.55 6.52
CA ALA A 229 0.37 -6.10 6.09
C ALA A 229 1.43 -7.20 6.08
N THR A 230 1.20 -8.35 6.69
CA THR A 230 2.11 -9.50 6.65
C THR A 230 2.10 -10.20 5.29
N ILE A 231 0.97 -10.21 4.60
CA ILE A 231 0.78 -10.97 3.35
C ILE A 231 1.27 -10.21 2.12
N HIS A 232 1.15 -8.86 2.10
CA HIS A 232 1.36 -8.10 0.86
C HIS A 232 2.82 -8.01 0.36
N PRO A 233 3.90 -8.08 1.18
CA PRO A 233 5.25 -7.85 0.65
C PRO A 233 5.83 -9.12 -0.01
N GLY A 234 6.88 -9.68 0.57
CA GLY A 234 7.60 -10.82 0.01
C GLY A 234 6.74 -12.06 -0.21
N TYR A 235 5.76 -12.33 0.69
CA TYR A 235 4.84 -13.47 0.53
C TYR A 235 4.04 -13.37 -0.77
N MET A 236 3.32 -12.27 -1.03
CA MET A 236 2.51 -12.12 -2.24
C MET A 236 3.37 -12.06 -3.51
N SER A 237 4.54 -11.44 -3.45
CA SER A 237 5.48 -11.41 -4.57
C SER A 237 5.90 -12.84 -4.98
N LEU A 238 6.24 -13.66 -4.00
CA LEU A 238 6.61 -15.05 -4.26
C LEU A 238 5.40 -15.90 -4.65
N PHE A 239 4.23 -15.67 -4.03
CA PHE A 239 2.96 -16.32 -4.33
C PHE A 239 2.57 -16.14 -5.81
N ALA A 240 2.64 -14.90 -6.29
CA ALA A 240 2.39 -14.59 -7.70
C ALA A 240 3.47 -15.16 -8.64
N THR A 241 4.76 -15.15 -8.21
CA THR A 241 5.86 -15.76 -8.98
C THR A 241 5.69 -17.28 -9.10
N TRP A 242 5.14 -17.93 -8.09
CA TRP A 242 4.79 -19.37 -8.12
C TRP A 242 3.67 -19.69 -9.11
N GLY A 243 2.88 -18.68 -9.48
CA GLY A 243 1.72 -18.83 -10.38
C GLY A 243 0.40 -18.98 -9.65
N ALA A 244 0.39 -18.81 -8.32
CA ALA A 244 -0.80 -18.81 -7.52
C ALA A 244 -1.59 -17.49 -7.65
N GLN A 245 -2.89 -17.54 -7.37
CA GLN A 245 -3.76 -16.37 -7.27
C GLN A 245 -4.71 -16.51 -6.07
N ASP A 246 -5.20 -15.38 -5.55
CA ASP A 246 -6.08 -15.36 -4.38
C ASP A 246 -7.54 -15.69 -4.73
N PHE A 247 -8.13 -14.97 -5.70
CA PHE A 247 -9.50 -15.19 -6.16
C PHE A 247 -9.55 -15.27 -7.70
N ALA A 248 -10.61 -15.89 -8.20
CA ALA A 248 -11.03 -15.85 -9.60
C ALA A 248 -12.51 -15.46 -9.68
N ILE A 249 -12.94 -14.93 -10.82
CA ILE A 249 -14.36 -14.72 -11.12
C ILE A 249 -14.89 -15.99 -11.78
N GLU A 250 -15.91 -16.62 -11.18
CA GLU A 250 -16.59 -17.79 -11.69
C GLU A 250 -18.10 -17.58 -11.52
N ASP A 251 -18.84 -17.68 -12.62
CA ASP A 251 -20.31 -17.52 -12.65
C ASP A 251 -20.78 -16.22 -11.93
N GLY A 252 -20.11 -15.07 -12.21
CA GLY A 252 -20.43 -13.78 -11.62
C GLY A 252 -20.14 -13.64 -10.12
N LYS A 253 -19.25 -14.47 -9.57
CA LYS A 253 -18.86 -14.46 -8.14
C LYS A 253 -17.36 -14.52 -7.97
N LEU A 254 -16.86 -14.00 -6.86
CA LEU A 254 -15.47 -14.25 -6.43
C LEU A 254 -15.39 -15.65 -5.79
N VAL A 255 -14.45 -16.44 -6.29
CA VAL A 255 -14.14 -17.77 -5.75
C VAL A 255 -12.68 -17.79 -5.31
N CYS A 256 -12.45 -18.07 -4.03
CA CYS A 256 -11.10 -18.16 -3.47
C CYS A 256 -10.32 -19.34 -4.06
N LYS A 257 -9.05 -19.11 -4.45
CA LYS A 257 -8.15 -20.09 -5.09
C LYS A 257 -6.98 -20.52 -4.18
N LEU A 258 -7.04 -20.22 -2.91
CA LEU A 258 -5.95 -20.53 -1.98
C LEU A 258 -5.74 -22.02 -1.71
N ASP A 259 -6.63 -22.89 -2.15
CA ASP A 259 -6.46 -24.35 -2.10
C ASP A 259 -5.85 -24.94 -3.39
N SER A 260 -5.41 -24.11 -4.34
CA SER A 260 -4.67 -24.58 -5.51
C SER A 260 -3.32 -25.18 -5.11
N LYS A 261 -2.79 -26.07 -5.97
CA LYS A 261 -1.49 -26.72 -5.71
C LYS A 261 -0.38 -25.66 -5.53
N GLU A 262 -0.35 -24.67 -6.40
CA GLU A 262 0.63 -23.59 -6.40
C GLU A 262 0.57 -22.77 -5.10
N ALA A 263 -0.64 -22.46 -4.62
CA ALA A 263 -0.84 -21.74 -3.37
C ALA A 263 -0.40 -22.57 -2.15
N ILE A 264 -0.69 -23.85 -2.13
CA ILE A 264 -0.29 -24.78 -1.05
C ILE A 264 1.22 -24.96 -1.04
N ASP A 265 1.83 -25.28 -2.18
CA ASP A 265 3.29 -25.52 -2.30
C ASP A 265 4.09 -24.29 -1.91
N MET A 266 3.69 -23.09 -2.39
CA MET A 266 4.34 -21.84 -2.03
C MET A 266 4.21 -21.54 -0.55
N THR A 267 3.01 -21.72 0.03
CA THR A 267 2.80 -21.48 1.46
C THR A 267 3.62 -22.44 2.32
N ASP A 268 3.70 -23.72 1.92
CA ASP A 268 4.55 -24.71 2.61
C ASP A 268 6.04 -24.31 2.57
N TYR A 269 6.52 -23.89 1.40
CA TYR A 269 7.87 -23.33 1.26
C TYR A 269 8.10 -22.14 2.20
N TRP A 270 7.16 -21.18 2.26
CA TRP A 270 7.27 -19.99 3.11
C TRP A 270 7.32 -20.34 4.60
N VAL A 271 6.46 -21.25 5.03
CA VAL A 271 6.46 -21.78 6.40
C VAL A 271 7.82 -22.41 6.75
N LYS A 272 8.37 -23.19 5.82
CA LYS A 272 9.70 -23.80 5.99
C LYS A 272 10.81 -22.78 6.05
N LEU A 273 10.77 -21.77 5.19
CA LEU A 273 11.74 -20.66 5.18
C LEU A 273 11.78 -19.95 6.55
N ILE A 274 10.62 -19.66 7.12
CA ILE A 274 10.52 -19.01 8.43
C ILE A 274 11.03 -19.94 9.56
N LYS A 275 10.61 -21.19 9.59
CA LYS A 275 11.00 -22.14 10.64
C LYS A 275 12.51 -22.42 10.64
N GLU A 276 13.11 -22.55 9.47
CA GLU A 276 14.52 -22.91 9.33
C GLU A 276 15.46 -21.68 9.35
N GLY A 277 15.04 -20.53 8.78
CA GLY A 277 15.90 -19.36 8.58
C GLY A 277 15.48 -18.10 9.30
N GLY A 278 14.24 -18.01 9.77
CA GLY A 278 13.66 -16.81 10.38
C GLY A 278 14.00 -16.61 11.86
N SER A 279 13.53 -15.47 12.39
CA SER A 279 13.61 -15.13 13.79
C SER A 279 12.72 -16.03 14.67
N THR A 280 13.16 -16.33 15.89
CA THR A 280 12.29 -16.94 16.91
C THR A 280 11.17 -16.03 17.39
N GLN A 281 11.30 -14.71 17.14
CA GLN A 281 10.30 -13.68 17.45
C GLN A 281 9.50 -13.28 16.19
N TRP A 282 9.55 -14.06 15.14
CA TRP A 282 8.95 -13.76 13.84
C TRP A 282 7.48 -13.30 13.94
N ALA A 283 6.69 -13.91 14.81
CA ALA A 283 5.26 -13.61 14.97
C ALA A 283 4.94 -12.17 15.41
N ASN A 284 5.95 -11.41 15.84
CA ASN A 284 5.82 -10.01 16.24
C ASN A 284 6.46 -9.05 15.22
N ALA A 285 7.01 -9.56 14.12
CA ALA A 285 7.74 -8.74 13.16
C ALA A 285 6.79 -8.01 12.21
N THR A 286 6.82 -6.68 12.26
CA THR A 286 6.28 -5.78 11.23
C THR A 286 7.38 -5.39 10.24
N TRP A 287 7.07 -4.52 9.28
CA TRP A 287 8.08 -3.95 8.39
C TRP A 287 9.20 -3.24 9.17
N TYR A 288 8.84 -2.59 10.28
CA TYR A 288 9.78 -1.84 11.09
C TYR A 288 10.83 -2.76 11.75
N GLU A 289 10.41 -3.88 12.37
CA GLU A 289 11.33 -4.86 12.96
C GLU A 289 12.20 -5.51 11.88
N CYS A 290 11.65 -5.84 10.71
CA CYS A 290 12.40 -6.41 9.60
C CYS A 290 13.54 -5.49 9.15
N GLY A 291 13.25 -4.22 8.87
CA GLY A 291 14.25 -3.23 8.47
C GLY A 291 15.28 -2.95 9.55
N LYS A 292 14.82 -2.74 10.79
CA LYS A 292 15.68 -2.52 11.95
C LYS A 292 16.64 -3.69 12.20
N ASP A 293 16.17 -4.93 12.09
CA ASP A 293 17.02 -6.10 12.34
C ASP A 293 18.05 -6.31 11.23
N LEU A 294 17.73 -5.95 9.98
CA LEU A 294 18.73 -5.90 8.89
C LEU A 294 19.79 -4.82 9.16
N GLY A 295 19.36 -3.59 9.49
CA GLY A 295 20.24 -2.46 9.80
C GLY A 295 21.09 -2.65 11.06
N ALA A 296 20.65 -3.49 12.01
CA ALA A 296 21.38 -3.82 13.24
C ALA A 296 22.24 -5.09 13.12
N LYS A 297 22.38 -5.69 11.93
CA LYS A 297 23.10 -6.96 11.71
C LYS A 297 22.53 -8.13 12.53
N LYS A 298 21.23 -8.12 12.84
CA LYS A 298 20.52 -9.26 13.43
C LYS A 298 19.98 -10.20 12.37
N ALA A 299 19.43 -9.65 11.28
CA ALA A 299 19.07 -10.38 10.08
C ALA A 299 20.18 -10.25 9.03
N ALA A 300 20.49 -11.34 8.33
CA ALA A 300 21.46 -11.31 7.23
C ALA A 300 20.81 -10.90 5.91
N MET A 301 19.54 -11.22 5.72
CA MET A 301 18.72 -10.92 4.54
C MET A 301 17.34 -10.47 4.99
N MET A 302 16.61 -9.79 4.09
CA MET A 302 15.22 -9.40 4.26
C MET A 302 14.47 -9.59 2.95
N PHE A 303 13.23 -10.07 2.99
CA PHE A 303 12.33 -10.08 1.84
C PHE A 303 11.12 -9.20 2.16
N ASP A 304 11.23 -7.96 1.80
CA ASP A 304 10.25 -6.89 2.09
C ASP A 304 10.38 -5.78 1.04
N ALA A 305 9.73 -4.64 1.27
CA ALA A 305 9.85 -3.47 0.43
C ALA A 305 11.31 -3.03 0.23
N SER A 306 11.68 -2.74 -1.02
CA SER A 306 13.01 -2.22 -1.39
C SER A 306 13.40 -1.00 -0.58
N SER A 307 12.45 -0.06 -0.42
CA SER A 307 12.63 1.18 0.35
C SER A 307 12.86 0.93 1.84
N ASN A 308 12.30 -0.14 2.43
CA ASN A 308 12.51 -0.47 3.84
C ASN A 308 13.99 -0.72 4.15
N ALA A 309 14.68 -1.48 3.28
CA ALA A 309 16.12 -1.65 3.39
C ALA A 309 16.88 -0.35 3.12
N TYR A 310 16.43 0.45 2.16
CA TYR A 310 17.05 1.74 1.83
C TYR A 310 17.03 2.70 3.03
N PHE A 311 15.92 2.77 3.77
CA PHE A 311 15.79 3.59 4.98
C PHE A 311 16.83 3.25 6.06
N ASN A 312 17.41 2.05 6.00
CA ASN A 312 18.46 1.62 6.92
C ASN A 312 19.88 1.70 6.30
N ASN A 313 19.99 2.01 5.00
CA ASN A 313 21.26 1.97 4.28
C ASN A 313 21.94 3.33 4.04
N TYR A 314 21.18 4.45 4.05
CA TYR A 314 21.81 5.76 3.88
C TYR A 314 22.69 6.14 5.07
N GLU A 315 23.61 7.08 4.87
CA GLU A 315 24.63 7.45 5.85
C GLU A 315 24.04 7.83 7.20
N GLY A 316 24.48 7.17 8.26
CA GLY A 316 24.03 7.41 9.64
C GLY A 316 22.68 6.81 10.02
N ALA A 317 21.97 6.13 9.11
CA ALA A 317 20.64 5.57 9.38
C ALA A 317 20.69 4.34 10.30
N SER A 318 21.72 3.51 10.17
CA SER A 318 21.89 2.29 10.95
C SER A 318 23.35 1.91 11.14
N ALA A 319 23.62 0.87 11.95
CA ALA A 319 24.96 0.33 12.13
C ALA A 319 25.53 -0.30 10.85
N GLU A 320 24.66 -0.75 9.94
CA GLU A 320 25.04 -1.39 8.67
C GLU A 320 24.79 -0.48 7.46
N SER A 321 24.73 0.83 7.67
CA SER A 321 24.66 1.84 6.58
C SER A 321 25.80 1.60 5.57
N GLY A 322 25.45 1.55 4.27
CA GLY A 322 26.38 1.28 3.18
C GLY A 322 26.76 -0.21 3.00
N ASN A 323 26.32 -1.10 3.87
CA ASN A 323 26.56 -2.55 3.78
C ASN A 323 25.37 -3.34 3.22
N ILE A 324 24.23 -2.69 2.97
CA ILE A 324 23.03 -3.32 2.42
C ILE A 324 23.07 -3.22 0.90
N ALA A 325 22.72 -4.33 0.23
CA ALA A 325 22.59 -4.42 -1.22
C ALA A 325 21.29 -5.17 -1.57
N TRP A 326 20.86 -5.05 -2.83
CA TRP A 326 19.59 -5.58 -3.31
C TRP A 326 19.76 -6.64 -4.38
N SER A 327 18.77 -7.52 -4.50
CA SER A 327 18.63 -8.54 -5.52
C SER A 327 17.15 -8.61 -5.95
N THR A 328 16.87 -9.42 -6.95
CA THR A 328 15.50 -9.65 -7.44
C THR A 328 14.70 -10.61 -6.54
N VAL A 329 13.46 -10.92 -6.94
CA VAL A 329 12.65 -11.99 -6.34
C VAL A 329 13.27 -13.35 -6.67
N PRO A 330 13.48 -14.24 -5.69
CA PRO A 330 14.03 -15.58 -5.94
C PRO A 330 13.04 -16.44 -6.76
N LEU A 331 13.57 -17.19 -7.72
CA LEU A 331 12.77 -17.95 -8.65
C LEU A 331 12.53 -19.39 -8.17
N PRO A 332 11.28 -19.88 -8.19
CA PRO A 332 11.00 -21.30 -8.03
C PRO A 332 11.59 -22.12 -9.18
N GLU A 333 11.74 -23.43 -8.97
CA GLU A 333 12.18 -24.36 -10.02
C GLU A 333 11.33 -24.23 -11.29
N GLY A 334 12.00 -24.20 -12.45
CA GLY A 334 11.36 -24.07 -13.76
C GLY A 334 10.90 -22.67 -14.15
N LYS A 335 11.09 -21.65 -13.30
CA LYS A 335 10.81 -20.24 -13.58
C LYS A 335 12.05 -19.51 -14.07
N THR A 336 11.82 -18.42 -14.80
CA THR A 336 12.85 -17.55 -15.38
C THR A 336 12.70 -16.12 -14.87
N ASP A 337 13.64 -15.24 -15.16
CA ASP A 337 13.56 -13.81 -14.79
C ASP A 337 12.30 -13.14 -15.34
N ALA A 338 11.72 -13.63 -16.45
CA ALA A 338 10.45 -13.15 -17.00
C ALA A 338 9.24 -13.51 -16.11
N ASP A 339 9.37 -14.50 -15.24
CA ASP A 339 8.33 -14.92 -14.30
C ASP A 339 8.43 -14.21 -12.93
N ALA A 340 9.56 -13.52 -12.66
CA ALA A 340 9.77 -12.81 -11.40
C ALA A 340 8.73 -11.71 -11.24
N LYS A 341 7.81 -11.87 -10.31
CA LYS A 341 6.75 -10.91 -10.00
C LYS A 341 7.01 -10.23 -8.67
N THR A 342 6.77 -8.94 -8.61
CA THR A 342 6.83 -8.18 -7.36
C THR A 342 5.52 -7.48 -7.12
N ASN A 343 4.93 -7.75 -5.95
CA ASN A 343 3.68 -7.09 -5.57
C ASN A 343 3.97 -5.64 -5.16
N LEU A 344 3.10 -4.72 -5.56
CA LEU A 344 3.25 -3.30 -5.29
C LEU A 344 2.52 -2.88 -4.01
N TRP A 345 3.16 -1.98 -3.27
CA TRP A 345 2.51 -1.08 -2.35
C TRP A 345 2.75 0.37 -2.80
N ILE A 346 1.73 1.21 -2.68
CA ILE A 346 1.80 2.59 -3.14
C ILE A 346 1.26 3.49 -2.05
N TRP A 347 2.15 4.25 -1.42
CA TRP A 347 1.75 5.34 -0.55
C TRP A 347 1.26 6.52 -1.38
N SER A 348 0.08 7.01 -1.07
CA SER A 348 -0.62 8.03 -1.86
C SER A 348 -1.31 9.06 -0.98
N LEU A 349 -1.68 10.17 -1.61
CA LEU A 349 -2.54 11.19 -1.03
C LEU A 349 -3.92 11.10 -1.67
N ALA A 350 -4.96 11.04 -0.84
CA ALA A 350 -6.35 11.04 -1.24
C ALA A 350 -7.09 12.24 -0.65
N MET A 351 -8.15 12.67 -1.34
CA MET A 351 -9.05 13.72 -0.91
C MET A 351 -10.29 13.11 -0.27
N ASN A 352 -10.70 13.63 0.88
CA ASN A 352 -11.95 13.23 1.52
C ASN A 352 -13.15 13.76 0.72
N LYS A 353 -14.10 12.87 0.41
CA LYS A 353 -15.35 13.21 -0.29
C LYS A 353 -16.14 14.32 0.41
N ASP A 354 -16.12 14.34 1.74
CA ASP A 354 -16.84 15.28 2.58
C ASP A 354 -16.06 16.58 2.88
N SER A 355 -14.84 16.73 2.33
CA SER A 355 -14.06 17.97 2.49
C SER A 355 -14.84 19.18 1.96
N LYS A 356 -14.79 20.26 2.73
CA LYS A 356 -15.34 21.57 2.36
C LYS A 356 -14.32 22.49 1.69
N ASN A 357 -13.06 22.02 1.58
CA ASN A 357 -11.93 22.76 1.06
C ASN A 357 -11.26 22.01 -0.11
N LYS A 358 -12.06 21.37 -0.98
CA LYS A 358 -11.58 20.42 -2.00
C LYS A 358 -10.53 21.01 -2.93
N GLU A 359 -10.72 22.24 -3.42
CA GLU A 359 -9.75 22.88 -4.30
C GLU A 359 -8.42 23.19 -3.58
N ALA A 360 -8.48 23.63 -2.32
CA ALA A 360 -7.27 23.85 -1.51
C ALA A 360 -6.58 22.51 -1.17
N ALA A 361 -7.35 21.45 -0.95
CA ALA A 361 -6.85 20.08 -0.77
C ALA A 361 -6.19 19.57 -2.05
N TRP A 362 -6.76 19.88 -3.23
CA TRP A 362 -6.14 19.55 -4.52
C TRP A 362 -4.80 20.27 -4.69
N TYR A 363 -4.67 21.54 -4.30
CA TYR A 363 -3.41 22.29 -4.34
C TYR A 363 -2.33 21.61 -3.48
N PHE A 364 -2.71 21.07 -2.33
CA PHE A 364 -1.81 20.29 -1.49
C PHE A 364 -1.38 19.00 -2.20
N ILE A 365 -2.33 18.22 -2.72
CA ILE A 365 -2.04 16.95 -3.40
C ILE A 365 -1.13 17.18 -4.60
N GLN A 366 -1.45 18.13 -5.50
CA GLN A 366 -0.62 18.38 -6.67
C GLN A 366 0.78 18.90 -6.33
N TYR A 367 0.94 19.71 -5.27
CA TYR A 367 2.25 20.20 -4.84
C TYR A 367 3.14 19.04 -4.38
N PHE A 368 2.62 18.17 -3.48
CA PHE A 368 3.38 17.07 -2.89
C PHE A 368 3.47 15.83 -3.79
N THR A 369 2.88 15.87 -4.97
CA THR A 369 3.03 14.86 -6.02
C THR A 369 3.65 15.43 -7.31
N SER A 370 4.12 16.68 -7.29
CA SER A 370 4.76 17.35 -8.43
C SER A 370 6.16 16.77 -8.72
N PRO A 371 6.67 16.89 -9.96
CA PRO A 371 8.03 16.45 -10.29
C PRO A 371 9.11 17.15 -9.45
N GLU A 372 8.94 18.46 -9.17
CA GLU A 372 9.87 19.24 -8.34
C GLU A 372 9.98 18.70 -6.92
N TYR A 373 8.84 18.49 -6.25
CA TYR A 373 8.82 17.90 -4.91
C TYR A 373 9.37 16.46 -4.91
N MET A 374 9.00 15.65 -5.90
CA MET A 374 9.44 14.27 -5.98
C MET A 374 10.94 14.13 -6.20
N LEU A 375 11.56 15.04 -6.97
CA LEU A 375 13.02 15.08 -7.11
C LEU A 375 13.69 15.37 -5.75
N TRP A 376 13.23 16.40 -5.04
CA TRP A 376 13.74 16.71 -3.70
C TRP A 376 13.49 15.55 -2.71
N SER A 377 12.30 14.95 -2.72
CA SER A 377 11.94 13.83 -1.85
C SER A 377 12.82 12.61 -2.10
N GLY A 378 13.08 12.29 -3.37
CA GLY A 378 13.92 11.16 -3.77
C GLY A 378 15.40 11.34 -3.46
N THR A 379 15.89 12.57 -3.41
CA THR A 379 17.30 12.88 -3.22
C THR A 379 17.64 13.30 -1.79
N GLU A 380 16.97 14.32 -1.25
CA GLU A 380 17.24 14.87 0.08
C GLU A 380 16.23 14.40 1.15
N GLY A 381 15.05 13.96 0.73
CA GLY A 381 13.95 13.53 1.61
C GLY A 381 14.05 12.06 2.06
N ALA A 382 15.07 11.32 1.62
CA ALA A 382 15.26 9.88 1.89
C ALA A 382 14.04 9.01 1.49
N SER A 383 13.34 9.39 0.42
CA SER A 383 12.17 8.68 -0.15
C SER A 383 12.50 8.19 -1.56
N PRO A 384 13.29 7.11 -1.73
CA PRO A 384 13.95 6.77 -2.98
C PRO A 384 13.00 6.37 -4.10
N ASP A 385 11.86 5.77 -3.78
CA ASP A 385 10.95 5.21 -4.77
C ASP A 385 9.96 6.28 -5.26
N THR A 386 10.46 7.20 -6.11
CA THR A 386 9.64 8.25 -6.71
C THR A 386 8.75 7.68 -7.83
N PRO A 387 7.46 8.08 -7.91
CA PRO A 387 6.55 7.61 -8.95
C PRO A 387 6.62 8.42 -10.25
N ARG A 388 7.65 9.28 -10.46
CA ARG A 388 7.81 10.15 -11.62
C ARG A 388 8.93 9.68 -12.54
N THR A 389 8.61 9.38 -13.80
CA THR A 389 9.56 8.91 -14.82
C THR A 389 10.70 9.90 -15.07
N SER A 390 10.39 11.20 -15.14
CA SER A 390 11.40 12.24 -15.34
C SER A 390 12.38 12.30 -14.18
N VAL A 391 11.90 12.13 -12.95
CA VAL A 391 12.74 12.12 -11.74
C VAL A 391 13.64 10.89 -11.72
N MET A 392 13.10 9.70 -11.93
CA MET A 392 13.89 8.44 -11.96
C MET A 392 14.97 8.45 -13.03
N ASN A 393 14.73 9.17 -14.13
CA ASN A 393 15.68 9.29 -15.23
C ASN A 393 16.69 10.42 -15.06
N SER A 394 16.52 11.32 -14.09
CA SER A 394 17.44 12.44 -13.87
C SER A 394 18.82 11.99 -13.37
N ASP A 395 19.87 12.69 -13.79
CA ASP A 395 21.25 12.43 -13.33
C ASP A 395 21.41 12.68 -11.84
N GLU A 396 20.69 13.66 -11.29
CA GLU A 396 20.70 14.00 -9.87
C GLU A 396 20.18 12.83 -9.03
N TYR A 397 19.01 12.31 -9.35
CA TYR A 397 18.43 11.16 -8.65
C TYR A 397 19.35 9.93 -8.78
N LYS A 398 19.79 9.58 -9.99
CA LYS A 398 20.68 8.45 -10.23
C LYS A 398 22.02 8.61 -9.50
N GLY A 399 22.55 9.81 -9.43
CA GLY A 399 23.81 10.12 -8.73
C GLY A 399 23.74 9.94 -7.21
N ILE A 400 22.55 10.00 -6.62
CA ILE A 400 22.33 9.85 -5.18
C ILE A 400 21.85 8.43 -4.86
N VAL A 401 20.74 8.02 -5.45
CA VAL A 401 20.10 6.72 -5.14
C VAL A 401 20.91 5.56 -5.69
N GLY A 402 21.58 5.73 -6.82
CA GLY A 402 22.47 4.73 -7.42
C GLY A 402 23.75 4.42 -6.64
N LYS A 403 24.03 5.16 -5.54
CA LYS A 403 25.10 4.79 -4.60
C LYS A 403 24.77 3.55 -3.76
N ALA A 404 23.50 3.18 -3.69
CA ALA A 404 23.05 1.97 -3.00
C ALA A 404 23.25 0.75 -3.92
N ASP A 405 24.09 -0.19 -3.50
CA ASP A 405 24.55 -1.32 -4.31
C ASP A 405 23.41 -2.16 -4.89
N ASN A 406 23.23 -2.18 -6.20
CA ASN A 406 22.21 -2.90 -6.95
C ASN A 406 20.76 -2.43 -6.67
N TYR A 407 20.55 -1.25 -6.04
CA TYR A 407 19.19 -0.76 -5.78
C TYR A 407 18.44 -0.47 -7.07
N LEU A 408 18.97 0.42 -7.90
CA LEU A 408 18.34 0.80 -9.17
C LEU A 408 18.29 -0.36 -10.16
N GLU A 409 19.30 -1.21 -10.19
CA GLU A 409 19.35 -2.40 -11.02
C GLU A 409 18.25 -3.40 -10.65
N SER A 410 17.99 -3.59 -9.35
CA SER A 410 16.92 -4.48 -8.87
C SER A 410 15.52 -3.95 -9.22
N ILE A 411 15.32 -2.62 -9.13
CA ILE A 411 14.09 -1.96 -9.58
C ILE A 411 13.89 -2.17 -11.07
N ALA A 412 14.88 -1.84 -11.89
CA ALA A 412 14.79 -1.96 -13.35
C ALA A 412 14.53 -3.40 -13.81
N ALA A 413 15.08 -4.40 -13.10
CA ALA A 413 14.84 -5.81 -13.40
C ALA A 413 13.40 -6.26 -13.10
N LEU A 414 12.76 -5.69 -12.07
CA LEU A 414 11.44 -6.10 -11.59
C LEU A 414 10.29 -5.22 -12.08
N GLU A 415 10.57 -3.99 -12.50
CA GLU A 415 9.55 -2.98 -12.87
C GLU A 415 8.53 -3.51 -13.89
N LYS A 416 8.99 -4.28 -14.89
CA LYS A 416 8.12 -4.83 -15.94
C LYS A 416 7.03 -5.78 -15.41
N ASN A 417 7.30 -6.45 -14.29
CA ASN A 417 6.44 -7.41 -13.64
C ASN A 417 5.96 -6.92 -12.27
N ALA A 418 6.12 -5.62 -12.01
CA ALA A 418 5.59 -4.97 -10.83
C ALA A 418 4.10 -4.65 -11.01
N SER A 419 3.26 -5.21 -10.16
CA SER A 419 1.81 -5.00 -10.22
C SER A 419 1.19 -5.28 -8.85
N ILE A 420 -0.06 -4.91 -8.68
CA ILE A 420 -0.89 -5.43 -7.60
C ILE A 420 -1.37 -6.82 -8.01
N TYR A 421 -1.00 -7.83 -7.24
CA TYR A 421 -1.34 -9.24 -7.49
C TYR A 421 -2.52 -9.75 -6.67
N PHE A 422 -3.07 -8.91 -5.80
CA PHE A 422 -4.34 -9.19 -5.14
C PHE A 422 -5.51 -8.85 -6.06
N THR A 423 -6.61 -9.54 -5.84
CA THR A 423 -7.88 -9.27 -6.50
C THR A 423 -8.60 -8.13 -5.77
N PRO A 424 -8.90 -6.99 -6.44
CA PRO A 424 -9.62 -5.88 -5.84
C PRO A 424 -11.02 -6.28 -5.38
N GLN A 425 -11.33 -6.02 -4.11
CA GLN A 425 -12.65 -6.32 -3.54
C GLN A 425 -12.81 -5.64 -2.15
N PRO A 426 -14.03 -5.31 -1.70
CA PRO A 426 -14.27 -4.47 -0.52
C PRO A 426 -13.94 -5.13 0.83
N TYR A 427 -13.77 -6.45 0.89
CA TYR A 427 -13.40 -7.17 2.12
C TYR A 427 -11.91 -7.54 2.16
N PHE A 428 -11.06 -6.80 1.44
CA PHE A 428 -9.64 -7.09 1.29
C PHE A 428 -8.92 -7.25 2.64
N PHE A 429 -9.13 -6.34 3.57
CA PHE A 429 -8.44 -6.35 4.86
C PHE A 429 -8.90 -7.50 5.76
N GLU A 430 -10.18 -7.84 5.74
CA GLU A 430 -10.72 -9.00 6.47
C GLU A 430 -10.13 -10.31 5.92
N CYS A 431 -10.14 -10.48 4.60
CA CYS A 431 -9.60 -11.65 3.92
C CYS A 431 -8.09 -11.83 4.20
N THR A 432 -7.30 -10.77 4.04
CA THR A 432 -5.85 -10.83 4.20
C THR A 432 -5.41 -10.94 5.66
N THR A 433 -6.16 -10.36 6.60
CA THR A 433 -5.95 -10.57 8.04
C THR A 433 -6.17 -12.04 8.40
N LYS A 434 -7.25 -12.64 7.93
CA LYS A 434 -7.52 -14.06 8.13
C LYS A 434 -6.45 -14.98 7.52
N TRP A 435 -5.91 -14.56 6.38
CA TRP A 435 -4.79 -15.26 5.74
C TRP A 435 -3.51 -15.15 6.59
N ALA A 436 -3.17 -13.96 7.09
CA ALA A 436 -2.03 -13.75 7.97
C ALA A 436 -2.16 -14.55 9.28
N GLU A 437 -3.35 -14.62 9.88
CA GLU A 437 -3.65 -15.46 11.05
C GLU A 437 -3.38 -16.94 10.75
N THR A 438 -3.84 -17.43 9.59
CA THR A 438 -3.64 -18.82 9.17
C THR A 438 -2.16 -19.13 8.96
N LEU A 439 -1.42 -18.20 8.33
CA LEU A 439 0.03 -18.34 8.15
C LEU A 439 0.76 -18.38 9.49
N GLN A 440 0.40 -17.49 10.43
CA GLN A 440 1.00 -17.48 11.74
C GLN A 440 0.69 -18.78 12.52
N ASP A 441 -0.53 -19.30 12.43
CA ASP A 441 -0.93 -20.57 13.06
C ASP A 441 -0.12 -21.76 12.48
N LEU A 442 0.17 -21.78 11.17
CA LEU A 442 1.02 -22.78 10.53
C LEU A 442 2.47 -22.78 11.04
N VAL A 443 2.98 -21.60 11.37
CA VAL A 443 4.37 -21.46 11.84
C VAL A 443 4.47 -21.73 13.33
N THR A 444 3.54 -21.23 14.16
CA THR A 444 3.70 -21.11 15.61
C THR A 444 2.87 -22.10 16.43
N SER A 445 1.93 -22.81 15.79
CA SER A 445 1.02 -23.71 16.51
C SER A 445 0.88 -25.09 15.84
N ASN A 446 0.15 -25.98 16.47
CA ASN A 446 -0.23 -27.29 15.91
C ASN A 446 -1.73 -27.35 15.55
N LYS A 447 -2.33 -26.19 15.25
CA LYS A 447 -3.76 -26.08 14.90
C LYS A 447 -4.11 -26.88 13.63
N TYR A 448 -3.21 -26.89 12.67
CA TYR A 448 -3.39 -27.60 11.41
C TYR A 448 -2.41 -28.79 11.31
N LYS A 449 -2.85 -29.89 10.72
CA LYS A 449 -2.02 -31.09 10.49
C LYS A 449 -1.09 -30.92 9.27
N SER A 450 -1.45 -30.05 8.34
CA SER A 450 -0.68 -29.74 7.13
C SER A 450 -1.04 -28.36 6.57
N THR A 451 -0.16 -27.83 5.73
CA THR A 451 -0.42 -26.58 4.96
C THR A 451 -1.66 -26.74 4.09
N GLU A 452 -1.85 -27.89 3.44
CA GLU A 452 -3.05 -28.19 2.64
C GLU A 452 -4.33 -28.07 3.46
N GLN A 453 -4.37 -28.64 4.67
CA GLN A 453 -5.55 -28.53 5.53
C GLN A 453 -5.85 -27.07 5.89
N ALA A 454 -4.82 -26.28 6.20
CA ALA A 454 -4.95 -24.87 6.57
C ALA A 454 -5.51 -24.06 5.39
N MET A 455 -4.92 -24.22 4.20
CA MET A 455 -5.31 -23.48 3.00
C MET A 455 -6.73 -23.84 2.53
N LYS A 456 -7.13 -25.11 2.61
CA LYS A 456 -8.52 -25.54 2.34
C LYS A 456 -9.52 -24.97 3.35
N GLN A 457 -9.13 -24.84 4.62
CA GLN A 457 -9.99 -24.19 5.61
C GLN A 457 -10.08 -22.68 5.36
N LEU A 458 -8.94 -22.04 5.10
CA LEU A 458 -8.89 -20.63 4.78
C LEU A 458 -9.75 -20.29 3.56
N LYS A 459 -9.65 -21.08 2.47
CA LYS A 459 -10.53 -20.92 1.31
C LYS A 459 -12.01 -20.88 1.70
N LYS A 460 -12.46 -21.85 2.49
CA LYS A 460 -13.87 -21.91 2.94
C LYS A 460 -14.28 -20.68 3.76
N ASP A 461 -13.37 -20.16 4.55
CA ASP A 461 -13.64 -18.97 5.36
C ASP A 461 -13.69 -17.72 4.51
N LEU A 462 -12.78 -17.57 3.53
CA LEU A 462 -12.77 -16.44 2.59
C LEU A 462 -13.96 -16.48 1.63
N ASP A 463 -14.34 -17.65 1.10
CA ASP A 463 -15.55 -17.79 0.26
C ASP A 463 -16.81 -17.30 0.99
N LYS A 464 -16.89 -17.46 2.32
CA LYS A 464 -18.01 -16.94 3.11
C LYS A 464 -17.99 -15.43 3.26
N ILE A 465 -16.78 -14.85 3.42
CA ILE A 465 -16.60 -13.40 3.56
C ILE A 465 -17.05 -12.69 2.28
N VAL A 466 -16.70 -13.25 1.11
CA VAL A 466 -17.02 -12.62 -0.19
C VAL A 466 -18.34 -13.10 -0.81
N ALA A 467 -19.14 -13.88 -0.08
CA ALA A 467 -20.32 -14.58 -0.63
C ALA A 467 -21.43 -13.65 -1.15
N ASP A 468 -21.52 -12.43 -0.64
CA ASP A 468 -22.50 -11.43 -1.03
C ASP A 468 -22.08 -10.58 -2.23
N ILE A 469 -20.81 -10.70 -2.66
CA ILE A 469 -20.33 -9.99 -3.84
C ILE A 469 -20.93 -10.61 -5.09
N GLN A 470 -21.66 -9.79 -5.85
CA GLN A 470 -22.17 -10.13 -7.18
C GLN A 470 -21.43 -9.27 -8.21
N ILE A 471 -21.01 -9.89 -9.29
CA ILE A 471 -20.27 -9.24 -10.38
C ILE A 471 -21.14 -9.34 -11.63
N ASP A 472 -21.67 -8.22 -12.07
CA ASP A 472 -22.41 -8.14 -13.33
C ASP A 472 -21.40 -8.27 -14.48
N GLU A 473 -21.66 -9.21 -15.42
CA GLU A 473 -20.85 -9.45 -16.61
C GLU A 473 -20.99 -8.34 -17.65
#